data_b6801987240199ce473a293e32ddf442
#
_entry.id   b6801987240199ce473a293e32ddf442
#
_cell.length_a   1.000
_cell.length_b   1.000
_cell.length_c   1.000
_cell.angle_alpha   90.00
_cell.angle_beta   90.00
_cell.angle_gamma   90.00
#
_symmetry.space_group_name_H-M   'P 1'
#
loop_
_entity.id
_entity.type
_entity.pdbx_description
1 polymer ?
#
loop_
_entity_poly.entity_id
_entity_poly.type
_entity_poly.pdbx_seq_one_letter_code
_entity_poly.pdbx_strand_id
1 'polypeptide(L)'
;VDCDKYIYMSSTSVYNPKHMNTVESDFDGYSKDFVWCGRKEFPYEEIKRQAEYALWQKYPGKNWIAVRYPFAIGKDDYTKRLLFYVEHVIKSEPMYIDNIDYQMSYIRSDEAGEFIAYLVDKDVKGAINGSASETISLREVINYIEEKTGKCAAFSEQGEAAPYNGEPEYSINTDKAEKTGYRFSNLKDWIYELLDYYIEQVNMEKNHRVIE
;
A
#
# COMPACT_ATOMS: atom_id res chain seq x y z
N VAL A 1 16.01 14.02 -18.41
CA VAL A 1 14.78 13.97 -19.22
C VAL A 1 14.24 15.38 -19.27
N ASP A 2 14.01 15.90 -20.48
CA ASP A 2 13.33 17.19 -20.65
C ASP A 2 11.83 16.88 -20.81
N CYS A 3 11.03 17.41 -19.89
CA CYS A 3 9.58 17.18 -19.85
C CYS A 3 8.90 18.35 -19.13
N ASP A 4 7.66 18.64 -19.51
CA ASP A 4 6.85 19.71 -18.92
C ASP A 4 6.43 19.40 -17.49
N LYS A 5 6.23 18.10 -17.19
CA LYS A 5 5.88 17.60 -15.87
C LYS A 5 6.52 16.23 -15.62
N TYR A 6 7.01 16.00 -14.42
CA TYR A 6 7.55 14.73 -13.97
C TYR A 6 6.71 14.19 -12.81
N ILE A 7 6.09 13.03 -12.99
CA ILE A 7 5.32 12.37 -11.92
C ILE A 7 6.12 11.17 -11.45
N TYR A 8 6.53 11.18 -10.20
CA TYR A 8 7.27 10.12 -9.53
C TYR A 8 6.35 9.28 -8.66
N MET A 9 6.30 7.97 -8.90
CA MET A 9 5.59 7.04 -8.03
C MET A 9 6.43 6.79 -6.78
N SER A 10 6.15 7.57 -5.73
CA SER A 10 6.77 7.43 -4.42
C SER A 10 6.01 6.39 -3.57
N SER A 11 6.14 6.45 -2.27
CA SER A 11 5.51 5.54 -1.32
C SER A 11 5.33 6.22 0.02
N THR A 12 4.31 5.83 0.78
CA THR A 12 4.16 6.24 2.18
C THR A 12 5.27 5.69 3.10
N SER A 13 6.11 4.78 2.61
CA SER A 13 7.30 4.31 3.33
C SER A 13 8.35 5.41 3.56
N VAL A 14 8.23 6.57 2.91
CA VAL A 14 9.08 7.74 3.20
C VAL A 14 8.84 8.29 4.60
N TYR A 15 7.62 8.18 5.12
CA TYR A 15 7.26 8.62 6.46
C TYR A 15 7.90 7.74 7.54
N ASN A 16 8.39 8.37 8.61
CA ASN A 16 8.96 7.67 9.74
C ASN A 16 8.88 8.52 11.02
N PRO A 17 7.94 8.17 11.94
CA PRO A 17 6.96 7.09 11.79
C PRO A 17 5.76 7.50 10.91
N LYS A 18 5.06 6.50 10.37
CA LYS A 18 3.68 6.65 9.92
C LYS A 18 2.78 6.67 11.16
N HIS A 19 1.68 7.41 11.11
CA HIS A 19 0.69 7.51 12.19
C HIS A 19 -0.72 7.72 11.62
N MET A 20 -1.73 7.69 12.49
CA MET A 20 -3.10 8.02 12.05
C MET A 20 -3.15 9.44 11.50
N ASN A 21 -3.76 9.58 10.32
CA ASN A 21 -3.87 10.84 9.58
C ASN A 21 -2.52 11.43 9.15
N THR A 22 -1.58 10.59 8.67
CA THR A 22 -0.28 11.02 8.13
C THR A 22 -0.46 11.97 6.94
N VAL A 23 0.15 13.16 6.99
CA VAL A 23 0.07 14.22 5.98
C VAL A 23 1.37 14.38 5.21
N GLU A 24 1.34 15.09 4.08
CA GLU A 24 2.54 15.26 3.22
C GLU A 24 3.71 15.95 3.94
N SER A 25 3.41 16.86 4.87
CA SER A 25 4.42 17.59 5.65
C SER A 25 5.16 16.74 6.70
N ASP A 26 4.71 15.52 6.97
CA ASP A 26 5.39 14.61 7.90
C ASP A 26 6.70 14.03 7.33
N PHE A 27 6.97 14.31 6.07
CA PHE A 27 8.29 14.06 5.45
C PHE A 27 8.80 15.34 4.81
N ASP A 28 9.90 15.86 5.37
CA ASP A 28 10.62 17.02 4.86
C ASP A 28 11.74 16.60 3.92
N GLY A 29 11.65 17.00 2.64
CA GLY A 29 12.64 16.73 1.60
C GLY A 29 13.99 17.44 1.79
N TYR A 30 14.13 18.27 2.83
CA TYR A 30 15.39 18.93 3.24
C TYR A 30 15.92 18.43 4.58
N SER A 31 15.25 17.47 5.22
CA SER A 31 15.64 16.96 6.55
C SER A 31 17.00 16.26 6.59
N LYS A 32 17.49 15.77 5.44
CA LYS A 32 18.81 15.14 5.28
C LYS A 32 19.41 15.52 3.94
N ASP A 33 20.75 15.47 3.85
CA ASP A 33 21.45 15.65 2.59
C ASP A 33 21.15 14.49 1.63
N PHE A 34 20.93 14.85 0.37
CA PHE A 34 20.75 13.89 -0.70
C PHE A 34 22.04 13.14 -1.02
N VAL A 35 21.93 11.82 -1.20
CA VAL A 35 23.01 10.94 -1.63
C VAL A 35 22.60 10.18 -2.89
N TRP A 36 23.44 10.23 -3.94
CA TRP A 36 23.23 9.36 -5.10
C TRP A 36 23.47 7.90 -4.71
N CYS A 37 22.49 7.07 -4.98
CA CYS A 37 22.53 5.65 -4.62
C CYS A 37 21.85 4.76 -5.65
N GLY A 38 22.33 3.53 -5.75
CA GLY A 38 21.68 2.47 -6.50
C GLY A 38 20.59 1.76 -5.69
N ARG A 39 19.66 1.11 -6.37
CA ARG A 39 18.51 0.43 -5.75
C ARG A 39 18.87 -0.60 -4.66
N LYS A 40 20.08 -1.16 -4.70
CA LYS A 40 20.51 -2.22 -3.77
C LYS A 40 21.37 -1.71 -2.60
N GLU A 41 21.64 -0.42 -2.54
CA GLU A 41 22.57 0.15 -1.55
C GLU A 41 21.90 0.49 -0.23
N PHE A 42 20.58 0.67 -0.25
CA PHE A 42 19.78 0.97 0.94
C PHE A 42 18.47 0.17 0.97
N PRO A 43 17.82 0.05 2.14
CA PRO A 43 16.45 -0.47 2.24
C PRO A 43 15.47 0.33 1.36
N TYR A 44 14.35 -0.30 1.01
CA TYR A 44 13.36 0.25 0.07
C TYR A 44 12.88 1.66 0.46
N GLU A 45 12.55 1.84 1.72
CA GLU A 45 12.07 3.12 2.27
C GLU A 45 13.12 4.22 2.14
N GLU A 46 14.39 3.90 2.36
CA GLU A 46 15.45 4.89 2.21
C GLU A 46 15.71 5.23 0.74
N ILE A 47 15.64 4.26 -0.18
CA ILE A 47 15.70 4.53 -1.62
C ILE A 47 14.58 5.49 -2.06
N LYS A 48 13.37 5.31 -1.51
CA LYS A 48 12.25 6.22 -1.79
C LYS A 48 12.50 7.63 -1.24
N ARG A 49 13.07 7.74 -0.02
CA ARG A 49 13.47 9.03 0.57
C ARG A 49 14.54 9.71 -0.27
N GLN A 50 15.60 8.99 -0.68
CA GLN A 50 16.67 9.54 -1.49
C GLN A 50 16.16 10.05 -2.85
N ALA A 51 15.21 9.37 -3.48
CA ALA A 51 14.59 9.84 -4.70
C ALA A 51 13.80 11.14 -4.48
N GLU A 52 13.07 11.27 -3.37
CA GLU A 52 12.38 12.52 -3.04
C GLU A 52 13.36 13.62 -2.64
N TYR A 53 14.42 13.34 -1.86
CA TYR A 53 15.48 14.33 -1.58
C TYR A 53 16.08 14.88 -2.88
N ALA A 54 16.29 14.02 -3.90
CA ALA A 54 16.74 14.48 -5.21
C ALA A 54 15.77 15.47 -5.84
N LEU A 55 14.48 15.21 -5.82
CA LEU A 55 13.44 16.10 -6.36
C LEU A 55 13.47 17.46 -5.65
N TRP A 56 13.51 17.46 -4.32
CA TRP A 56 13.53 18.66 -3.51
C TRP A 56 14.83 19.45 -3.66
N GLN A 57 15.99 18.82 -3.59
CA GLN A 57 17.29 19.49 -3.44
C GLN A 57 18.00 19.75 -4.77
N LYS A 58 17.82 18.86 -5.77
CA LYS A 58 18.48 18.98 -7.08
C LYS A 58 17.59 19.53 -8.17
N TYR A 59 16.27 19.38 -8.03
CA TYR A 59 15.30 19.78 -9.05
C TYR A 59 14.18 20.68 -8.52
N PRO A 60 14.45 21.66 -7.59
CA PRO A 60 13.38 22.46 -6.98
C PRO A 60 12.62 23.33 -7.98
N GLY A 61 13.27 23.72 -9.09
CA GLY A 61 12.67 24.55 -10.16
C GLY A 61 11.90 23.75 -11.20
N LYS A 62 11.90 22.41 -11.16
CA LYS A 62 11.16 21.59 -12.11
C LYS A 62 9.72 21.36 -11.65
N ASN A 63 8.83 21.15 -12.60
CA ASN A 63 7.43 20.80 -12.33
C ASN A 63 7.33 19.29 -12.05
N TRP A 64 7.44 18.92 -10.78
CA TRP A 64 7.36 17.52 -10.37
C TRP A 64 6.28 17.28 -9.33
N ILE A 65 5.75 16.05 -9.33
CA ILE A 65 4.82 15.51 -8.34
C ILE A 65 5.42 14.20 -7.82
N ALA A 66 5.52 14.02 -6.50
CA ALA A 66 5.82 12.74 -5.88
C ALA A 66 4.52 12.17 -5.27
N VAL A 67 3.94 11.14 -5.89
CA VAL A 67 2.70 10.53 -5.43
C VAL A 67 3.05 9.44 -4.41
N ARG A 68 2.58 9.59 -3.17
CA ARG A 68 2.86 8.67 -2.06
C ARG A 68 1.65 7.77 -1.84
N TYR A 69 1.81 6.50 -2.20
CA TYR A 69 0.80 5.47 -1.99
C TYR A 69 1.14 4.59 -0.80
N PRO A 70 0.14 4.15 -0.01
CA PRO A 70 0.28 2.99 0.90
C PRO A 70 0.43 1.71 0.08
N PHE A 71 0.12 0.55 0.66
CA PHE A 71 0.10 -0.70 -0.09
C PHE A 71 -0.93 -0.63 -1.22
N ALA A 72 -0.45 -0.69 -2.46
CA ALA A 72 -1.31 -0.88 -3.63
C ALA A 72 -1.61 -2.38 -3.76
N ILE A 73 -2.89 -2.72 -3.74
CA ILE A 73 -3.39 -4.09 -3.81
C ILE A 73 -4.47 -4.22 -4.89
N GLY A 74 -4.59 -5.40 -5.47
CA GLY A 74 -5.55 -5.67 -6.54
C GLY A 74 -5.40 -7.10 -7.04
N LYS A 75 -6.23 -7.50 -7.99
CA LYS A 75 -6.20 -8.85 -8.60
C LYS A 75 -4.86 -9.16 -9.27
N ASP A 76 -4.13 -8.12 -9.68
CA ASP A 76 -2.81 -8.15 -10.32
C ASP A 76 -1.64 -7.96 -9.34
N ASP A 77 -1.89 -7.94 -8.01
CA ASP A 77 -0.85 -7.79 -7.01
C ASP A 77 0.14 -8.96 -7.03
N TYR A 78 1.28 -8.75 -7.69
CA TYR A 78 2.36 -9.74 -7.77
C TYR A 78 3.03 -10.04 -6.41
N THR A 79 2.84 -9.17 -5.42
CA THR A 79 3.40 -9.37 -4.07
C THR A 79 2.61 -10.37 -3.24
N LYS A 80 1.35 -10.63 -3.63
CA LYS A 80 0.44 -11.61 -3.01
C LYS A 80 0.26 -11.47 -1.49
N ARG A 81 0.48 -10.26 -0.95
CA ARG A 81 0.45 -10.06 0.50
C ARG A 81 -0.92 -10.36 1.11
N LEU A 82 -2.00 -9.88 0.47
CA LEU A 82 -3.35 -10.13 0.98
C LEU A 82 -3.78 -11.59 0.73
N LEU A 83 -3.34 -12.18 -0.40
CA LEU A 83 -3.57 -13.58 -0.72
C LEU A 83 -2.99 -14.53 0.32
N PHE A 84 -1.86 -14.18 0.96
CA PHE A 84 -1.25 -14.94 2.04
C PHE A 84 -2.26 -15.32 3.12
N TYR A 85 -3.05 -14.38 3.61
CA TYR A 85 -4.04 -14.62 4.66
C TYR A 85 -5.15 -15.57 4.21
N VAL A 86 -5.60 -15.42 2.97
CA VAL A 86 -6.61 -16.31 2.37
C VAL A 86 -6.09 -17.74 2.27
N GLU A 87 -4.86 -17.91 1.79
CA GLU A 87 -4.25 -19.24 1.68
C GLU A 87 -4.08 -19.92 3.03
N HIS A 88 -3.55 -19.19 4.04
CA HIS A 88 -3.31 -19.75 5.37
C HIS A 88 -4.60 -20.16 6.09
N VAL A 89 -5.68 -19.35 5.97
CA VAL A 89 -6.98 -19.71 6.54
C VAL A 89 -7.56 -20.95 5.84
N ILE A 90 -7.58 -20.98 4.50
CA ILE A 90 -8.17 -22.10 3.74
C ILE A 90 -7.39 -23.41 3.94
N LYS A 91 -6.06 -23.33 4.04
CA LYS A 91 -5.18 -24.49 4.24
C LYS A 91 -4.99 -24.86 5.72
N SER A 92 -5.49 -24.04 6.64
CA SER A 92 -5.27 -24.16 8.09
C SER A 92 -3.78 -24.19 8.46
N GLU A 93 -2.97 -23.39 7.74
CA GLU A 93 -1.54 -23.22 7.97
C GLU A 93 -1.32 -22.16 9.06
N PRO A 94 -0.46 -22.42 10.07
CA PRO A 94 -0.21 -21.45 11.12
C PRO A 94 0.51 -20.21 10.60
N MET A 95 0.06 -19.01 11.03
CA MET A 95 0.72 -17.73 10.73
C MET A 95 1.08 -16.97 12.00
N TYR A 96 2.15 -16.20 11.94
CA TYR A 96 2.56 -15.26 12.97
C TYR A 96 2.21 -13.84 12.56
N ILE A 97 1.40 -13.15 13.37
CA ILE A 97 0.97 -11.76 13.16
C ILE A 97 1.24 -10.98 14.44
N ASP A 98 1.99 -9.88 14.36
CA ASP A 98 2.36 -9.03 15.51
C ASP A 98 1.46 -7.79 15.68
N ASN A 99 0.63 -7.47 14.67
CA ASN A 99 -0.13 -6.24 14.58
C ASN A 99 -1.59 -6.45 14.10
N ILE A 100 -2.21 -7.56 14.50
CA ILE A 100 -3.50 -8.03 13.95
C ILE A 100 -4.64 -7.00 14.07
N ASP A 101 -4.62 -6.15 15.10
CA ASP A 101 -5.67 -5.15 15.37
C ASP A 101 -5.33 -3.76 14.81
N TYR A 102 -4.14 -3.56 14.25
CA TYR A 102 -3.72 -2.27 13.72
C TYR A 102 -4.48 -1.91 12.46
N GLN A 103 -4.98 -0.68 12.44
CA GLN A 103 -5.65 -0.11 11.28
C GLN A 103 -4.60 0.35 10.26
N MET A 104 -4.78 -0.05 8.99
CA MET A 104 -3.86 0.29 7.90
C MET A 104 -4.62 0.80 6.68
N SER A 105 -3.98 1.71 5.96
CA SER A 105 -4.48 2.26 4.69
C SER A 105 -3.99 1.44 3.50
N TYR A 106 -4.83 1.37 2.48
CA TYR A 106 -4.55 0.72 1.20
C TYR A 106 -5.03 1.58 0.04
N ILE A 107 -4.60 1.25 -1.16
CA ILE A 107 -5.17 1.78 -2.41
C ILE A 107 -5.34 0.64 -3.40
N ARG A 108 -6.41 0.69 -4.21
CA ARG A 108 -6.60 -0.26 -5.30
C ARG A 108 -5.62 0.04 -6.44
N SER A 109 -5.00 -0.99 -7.03
CA SER A 109 -3.93 -0.84 -8.02
C SER A 109 -4.37 -0.05 -9.26
N ASP A 110 -5.59 -0.28 -9.76
CA ASP A 110 -6.18 0.47 -10.87
C ASP A 110 -6.44 1.95 -10.51
N GLU A 111 -7.00 2.22 -9.33
CA GLU A 111 -7.23 3.58 -8.84
C GLU A 111 -5.91 4.36 -8.66
N ALA A 112 -4.84 3.68 -8.24
CA ALA A 112 -3.52 4.30 -8.18
C ALA A 112 -3.05 4.76 -9.58
N GLY A 113 -3.30 3.97 -10.63
CA GLY A 113 -3.05 4.34 -12.02
C GLY A 113 -3.93 5.49 -12.50
N GLU A 114 -5.23 5.44 -12.20
CA GLU A 114 -6.21 6.49 -12.54
C GLU A 114 -5.83 7.84 -11.90
N PHE A 115 -5.39 7.84 -10.65
CA PHE A 115 -4.96 9.06 -9.98
C PHE A 115 -3.70 9.67 -10.61
N ILE A 116 -2.72 8.85 -11.02
CA ILE A 116 -1.56 9.35 -11.77
C ILE A 116 -2.01 9.99 -13.09
N ALA A 117 -2.88 9.34 -13.85
CA ALA A 117 -3.41 9.88 -15.10
C ALA A 117 -4.17 11.20 -14.87
N TYR A 118 -4.97 11.28 -13.81
CA TYR A 118 -5.67 12.51 -13.43
C TYR A 118 -4.72 13.67 -13.15
N LEU A 119 -3.57 13.41 -12.50
CA LEU A 119 -2.60 14.44 -12.12
C LEU A 119 -1.84 15.04 -13.31
N VAL A 120 -1.85 14.41 -14.49
CA VAL A 120 -1.13 14.90 -15.68
C VAL A 120 -1.53 16.32 -16.03
N ASP A 121 -2.84 16.63 -16.00
CA ASP A 121 -3.38 17.93 -16.40
C ASP A 121 -3.64 18.88 -15.23
N LYS A 122 -3.27 18.51 -13.99
CA LYS A 122 -3.53 19.33 -12.80
C LYS A 122 -2.35 20.23 -12.45
N ASP A 123 -2.63 21.45 -12.05
CA ASP A 123 -1.62 22.37 -11.52
C ASP A 123 -1.31 22.02 -10.04
N VAL A 124 -0.59 20.92 -9.86
CA VAL A 124 -0.14 20.41 -8.56
C VAL A 124 1.36 20.21 -8.61
N LYS A 125 2.04 20.56 -7.52
CA LYS A 125 3.50 20.39 -7.36
C LYS A 125 3.85 19.80 -5.99
N GLY A 126 5.00 19.15 -5.96
CA GLY A 126 5.55 18.55 -4.74
C GLY A 126 4.89 17.22 -4.38
N ALA A 127 5.03 16.80 -3.12
CA ALA A 127 4.45 15.55 -2.68
C ALA A 127 2.92 15.62 -2.59
N ILE A 128 2.26 14.51 -2.90
CA ILE A 128 0.82 14.33 -2.77
C ILE A 128 0.51 12.90 -2.35
N ASN A 129 -0.33 12.74 -1.35
CA ASN A 129 -0.79 11.44 -0.88
C ASN A 129 -1.95 10.93 -1.77
N GLY A 130 -1.97 9.60 -1.99
CA GLY A 130 -3.10 8.90 -2.60
C GLY A 130 -3.41 7.64 -1.81
N SER A 131 -4.66 7.49 -1.37
CA SER A 131 -5.12 6.35 -0.58
C SER A 131 -6.62 6.23 -0.69
N ALA A 132 -7.15 5.01 -0.68
CA ALA A 132 -8.57 4.81 -0.41
C ALA A 132 -8.92 5.46 0.94
N SER A 133 -10.16 5.93 1.07
CA SER A 133 -10.69 6.40 2.35
C SER A 133 -10.92 5.22 3.29
N GLU A 134 -10.91 5.49 4.59
CA GLU A 134 -10.97 4.50 5.67
C GLU A 134 -9.74 3.58 5.76
N THR A 135 -9.78 2.71 6.73
CA THR A 135 -8.73 1.73 7.06
C THR A 135 -9.36 0.37 7.34
N ILE A 136 -8.56 -0.67 7.40
CA ILE A 136 -8.97 -2.00 7.83
C ILE A 136 -7.85 -2.65 8.63
N SER A 137 -8.21 -3.46 9.63
CA SER A 137 -7.29 -4.30 10.37
C SER A 137 -7.17 -5.69 9.74
N LEU A 138 -6.06 -6.38 10.04
CA LEU A 138 -5.92 -7.78 9.65
C LEU A 138 -6.96 -8.68 10.34
N ARG A 139 -7.40 -8.31 11.56
CA ARG A 139 -8.50 -9.01 12.22
C ARG A 139 -9.79 -8.94 11.41
N GLU A 140 -10.16 -7.76 10.88
CA GLU A 140 -11.36 -7.62 10.04
C GLU A 140 -11.22 -8.45 8.76
N VAL A 141 -10.04 -8.45 8.12
CA VAL A 141 -9.74 -9.28 6.94
C VAL A 141 -9.90 -10.77 7.25
N ILE A 142 -9.27 -11.24 8.33
CA ILE A 142 -9.30 -12.65 8.70
C ILE A 142 -10.71 -13.09 9.10
N ASN A 143 -11.43 -12.30 9.89
CA ASN A 143 -12.81 -12.60 10.26
C ASN A 143 -13.71 -12.76 9.01
N TYR A 144 -13.53 -11.89 8.02
CA TYR A 144 -14.27 -12.02 6.76
C TYR A 144 -13.94 -13.33 6.03
N ILE A 145 -12.65 -13.70 5.95
CA ILE A 145 -12.24 -14.95 5.31
C ILE A 145 -12.81 -16.17 6.06
N GLU A 146 -12.77 -16.15 7.40
CA GLU A 146 -13.33 -17.21 8.24
C GLU A 146 -14.84 -17.37 8.01
N GLU A 147 -15.58 -16.27 7.99
CA GLU A 147 -17.02 -16.25 7.73
C GLU A 147 -17.35 -16.83 6.35
N LYS A 148 -16.63 -16.43 5.32
CA LYS A 148 -16.86 -16.89 3.94
C LYS A 148 -16.46 -18.35 3.69
N THR A 149 -15.43 -18.82 4.37
CA THR A 149 -14.89 -20.17 4.10
C THR A 149 -15.35 -21.23 5.09
N GLY A 150 -15.88 -20.82 6.24
CA GLY A 150 -16.19 -21.71 7.37
C GLY A 150 -14.93 -22.34 7.98
N LYS A 151 -13.73 -21.77 7.72
CA LYS A 151 -12.46 -22.21 8.27
C LYS A 151 -12.03 -21.25 9.39
N CYS A 152 -11.18 -21.74 10.30
CA CYS A 152 -10.59 -20.89 11.33
C CYS A 152 -9.11 -20.67 11.05
N ALA A 153 -8.66 -19.44 11.26
CA ALA A 153 -7.24 -19.10 11.22
C ALA A 153 -6.47 -19.78 12.35
N ALA A 154 -5.27 -20.26 12.05
CA ALA A 154 -4.35 -20.80 13.04
C ALA A 154 -3.22 -19.78 13.29
N PHE A 155 -3.01 -19.41 14.55
CA PHE A 155 -1.96 -18.48 14.96
C PHE A 155 -0.90 -19.20 15.78
N SER A 156 0.38 -18.93 15.51
CA SER A 156 1.51 -19.50 16.23
C SER A 156 2.72 -18.59 16.13
N GLU A 157 3.49 -18.45 17.20
CA GLU A 157 4.78 -17.77 17.17
C GLU A 157 5.81 -18.46 16.25
N GLN A 158 5.64 -19.75 15.97
CA GLN A 158 6.43 -20.53 15.03
C GLN A 158 5.79 -20.62 13.62
N GLY A 159 4.64 -19.95 13.42
CA GLY A 159 3.98 -19.88 12.12
C GLY A 159 4.76 -19.03 11.12
N GLU A 160 4.36 -19.11 9.87
CA GLU A 160 4.95 -18.26 8.83
C GLU A 160 4.68 -16.78 9.13
N ALA A 161 5.72 -15.94 9.03
CA ALA A 161 5.60 -14.52 9.34
C ALA A 161 4.72 -13.81 8.30
N ALA A 162 3.67 -13.16 8.75
CA ALA A 162 2.73 -12.46 7.87
C ALA A 162 3.36 -11.22 7.21
N PRO A 163 2.96 -10.90 5.96
CA PRO A 163 3.62 -9.88 5.14
C PRO A 163 3.56 -8.45 5.68
N TYR A 164 2.61 -8.14 6.57
CA TYR A 164 2.45 -6.80 7.15
C TYR A 164 2.99 -6.69 8.58
N ASN A 165 3.71 -7.69 9.06
CA ASN A 165 4.39 -7.63 10.35
C ASN A 165 5.38 -6.46 10.40
N GLY A 166 5.46 -5.78 11.55
CA GLY A 166 6.28 -4.59 11.75
C GLY A 166 5.68 -3.28 11.24
N GLU A 167 4.55 -3.32 10.52
CA GLU A 167 3.86 -2.11 10.14
C GLU A 167 3.15 -1.46 11.34
N PRO A 168 3.28 -0.13 11.52
CA PRO A 168 2.56 0.57 12.57
C PRO A 168 1.07 0.69 12.25
N GLU A 169 0.27 1.09 13.22
CA GLU A 169 -1.09 1.59 12.96
C GLU A 169 -1.01 2.94 12.27
N TYR A 170 -1.69 3.10 11.11
CA TYR A 170 -1.65 4.35 10.36
C TYR A 170 -2.82 4.53 9.40
N SER A 171 -3.14 5.79 9.13
CA SER A 171 -3.96 6.20 7.99
C SER A 171 -3.31 7.35 7.23
N ILE A 172 -3.68 7.50 5.97
CA ILE A 172 -3.12 8.48 5.05
C ILE A 172 -4.14 9.58 4.79
N ASN A 173 -3.78 10.82 5.10
CA ASN A 173 -4.58 11.99 4.77
C ASN A 173 -4.51 12.29 3.27
N THR A 174 -5.64 12.49 2.63
CA THR A 174 -5.78 12.79 1.19
C THR A 174 -6.34 14.17 0.89
N ASP A 175 -6.45 15.05 1.87
CA ASP A 175 -7.03 16.40 1.72
C ASP A 175 -6.40 17.20 0.57
N LYS A 176 -5.10 17.05 0.35
CA LYS A 176 -4.41 17.73 -0.75
C LYS A 176 -4.88 17.23 -2.12
N ALA A 177 -5.05 15.93 -2.27
CA ALA A 177 -5.59 15.34 -3.49
C ALA A 177 -7.07 15.73 -3.69
N GLU A 178 -7.86 15.71 -2.63
CA GLU A 178 -9.27 16.08 -2.69
C GLU A 178 -9.50 17.54 -3.06
N LYS A 179 -8.63 18.45 -2.65
CA LYS A 179 -8.66 19.87 -3.06
C LYS A 179 -8.42 20.05 -4.56
N THR A 180 -7.84 19.08 -5.26
CA THR A 180 -7.71 19.09 -6.72
C THR A 180 -9.00 18.68 -7.43
N GLY A 181 -9.97 18.16 -6.69
CA GLY A 181 -11.23 17.62 -7.20
C GLY A 181 -11.26 16.10 -7.36
N TYR A 182 -10.18 15.36 -7.02
CA TYR A 182 -10.18 13.91 -7.02
C TYR A 182 -10.91 13.37 -5.78
N ARG A 183 -11.59 12.23 -5.92
CA ARG A 183 -12.21 11.51 -4.81
C ARG A 183 -11.80 10.05 -4.89
N PHE A 184 -11.11 9.61 -3.84
CA PHE A 184 -10.75 8.20 -3.71
C PHE A 184 -11.96 7.37 -3.31
N SER A 185 -11.95 6.10 -3.74
CA SER A 185 -12.93 5.11 -3.33
C SER A 185 -12.86 4.83 -1.83
N ASN A 186 -13.95 4.32 -1.26
CA ASN A 186 -13.91 3.79 0.09
C ASN A 186 -13.31 2.38 0.09
N LEU A 187 -12.35 2.13 0.98
CA LEU A 187 -11.66 0.84 1.08
C LEU A 187 -12.63 -0.33 1.27
N LYS A 188 -13.64 -0.15 2.12
CA LYS A 188 -14.58 -1.22 2.47
C LYS A 188 -15.58 -1.54 1.35
N ASP A 189 -15.71 -0.67 0.35
CA ASP A 189 -16.58 -0.93 -0.79
C ASP A 189 -16.00 -1.97 -1.77
N TRP A 190 -14.69 -2.21 -1.76
CA TRP A 190 -14.03 -3.08 -2.73
C TRP A 190 -13.10 -4.16 -2.15
N ILE A 191 -12.61 -4.00 -0.92
CA ILE A 191 -11.64 -4.97 -0.37
C ILE A 191 -12.26 -6.35 -0.17
N TYR A 192 -13.52 -6.42 0.19
CA TYR A 192 -14.23 -7.68 0.36
C TYR A 192 -14.46 -8.42 -0.96
N GLU A 193 -14.70 -7.70 -2.06
CA GLU A 193 -14.76 -8.28 -3.41
C GLU A 193 -13.41 -8.85 -3.84
N LEU A 194 -12.31 -8.17 -3.46
CA LEU A 194 -10.97 -8.68 -3.71
C LEU A 194 -10.67 -9.94 -2.90
N LEU A 195 -11.11 -9.99 -1.64
CA LEU A 195 -11.00 -11.19 -0.81
C LEU A 195 -11.83 -12.36 -1.37
N ASP A 196 -13.06 -12.10 -1.83
CA ASP A 196 -13.89 -13.12 -2.49
C ASP A 196 -13.18 -13.68 -3.73
N TYR A 197 -12.60 -12.81 -4.57
CA TYR A 197 -11.79 -13.24 -5.71
C TYR A 197 -10.62 -14.15 -5.31
N TYR A 198 -9.87 -13.80 -4.28
CA TYR A 198 -8.77 -14.63 -3.81
C TYR A 198 -9.24 -15.96 -3.23
N ILE A 199 -10.34 -15.98 -2.48
CA ILE A 199 -10.95 -17.21 -1.96
C ILE A 199 -11.33 -18.16 -3.09
N GLU A 200 -11.94 -17.65 -4.17
CA GLU A 200 -12.26 -18.44 -5.36
C GLU A 200 -11.01 -19.02 -6.03
N GLN A 201 -9.96 -18.22 -6.21
CA GLN A 201 -8.70 -18.65 -6.82
C GLN A 201 -8.05 -19.80 -6.02
N VAL A 202 -7.95 -19.66 -4.70
CA VAL A 202 -7.35 -20.71 -3.84
C VAL A 202 -8.18 -22.00 -3.87
N ASN A 203 -9.50 -21.90 -3.89
CA ASN A 203 -10.39 -23.07 -3.97
C ASN A 203 -10.29 -23.78 -5.33
N MET A 204 -10.15 -23.04 -6.43
CA MET A 204 -9.95 -23.62 -7.77
C MET A 204 -8.63 -24.38 -7.86
N GLU A 205 -7.54 -23.80 -7.37
CA GLU A 205 -6.21 -24.46 -7.35
C GLU A 205 -6.23 -25.74 -6.51
N LYS A 206 -6.95 -25.76 -5.39
CA LYS A 206 -7.08 -26.94 -4.55
C LYS A 206 -7.82 -28.07 -5.29
N ASN A 207 -8.88 -27.73 -6.01
CA ASN A 207 -9.68 -28.73 -6.74
C ASN A 207 -8.90 -29.34 -7.92
N HIS A 208 -8.03 -28.58 -8.60
CA HIS A 208 -7.17 -29.11 -9.68
C HIS A 208 -6.13 -30.11 -9.15
N ARG A 209 -5.55 -29.88 -7.97
CA ARG A 209 -4.56 -30.79 -7.34
C ARG A 209 -5.14 -32.10 -6.83
N VAL A 210 -6.47 -32.18 -6.66
CA VAL A 210 -7.16 -33.41 -6.19
C VAL A 210 -7.51 -34.33 -7.35
N ILE A 211 -7.43 -33.85 -8.60
CA ILE A 211 -7.81 -34.60 -9.81
C ILE A 211 -6.58 -35.21 -10.53
N GLU A 212 -5.36 -34.78 -10.15
CA GLU A 212 -4.09 -35.40 -10.56
C GLU A 212 -3.63 -36.49 -9.54
#